data_3a6a6eb817dfcf939546206d4093a1b9
#
_entry.id   3a6a6eb817dfcf939546206d4093a1b9
#
_cell.length_a   1.000
_cell.length_b   1.000
_cell.length_c   1.000
_cell.angle_alpha   90.00
_cell.angle_beta   90.00
_cell.angle_gamma   90.00
#
_symmetry.space_group_name_H-M   'P 1'
#
loop_
_entity.id
_entity.type
_entity.pdbx_description
1 polymer ?
#
loop_
_entity_poly.entity_id
_entity_poly.type
_entity_poly.pdbx_seq_one_letter_code
_entity_poly.pdbx_strand_id
1 'polypeptide(L)'
;MFARDRKTPIAEWWWTIDKQLLSALLLLMAVGMLLSFAASPPVAERLGLSPWHFIIRHAMFDLLAIPVLIATSFLSHRYARIMALGVLVGSIALLWLTLKVGVEVKGARRWVSFAGNTVQPSEFVKPAFAIIGGWLFSEAMHEVGHSY
;
A
#
# COMPACT_ATOMS: atom_id res chain seq x y z
N MET A 1 12.98 37.01 1.66
CA MET A 1 14.08 36.35 0.94
C MET A 1 14.50 35.15 1.77
N PHE A 2 13.76 34.02 1.67
CA PHE A 2 14.02 32.81 2.44
C PHE A 2 15.14 32.04 1.74
N ALA A 3 16.32 32.01 2.38
CA ALA A 3 17.45 31.25 1.88
C ALA A 3 17.04 29.77 1.76
N ARG A 4 17.14 29.23 0.54
CA ARG A 4 17.01 27.82 0.22
C ARG A 4 18.15 27.05 0.92
N ASP A 5 17.97 26.73 2.17
CA ASP A 5 18.89 25.81 2.85
C ASP A 5 18.54 24.38 2.40
N ARG A 6 19.11 23.98 1.25
CA ARG A 6 18.92 22.68 0.58
C ARG A 6 19.64 21.54 1.29
N LYS A 7 20.01 21.71 2.56
CA LYS A 7 20.85 20.75 3.30
C LYS A 7 20.08 19.76 4.15
N THR A 8 18.73 19.85 4.20
CA THR A 8 17.94 18.88 4.97
C THR A 8 17.26 17.88 4.04
N PRO A 9 17.32 16.57 4.33
CA PRO A 9 16.67 15.53 3.53
C PRO A 9 15.16 15.78 3.31
N ILE A 10 14.51 16.41 4.29
CA ILE A 10 13.10 16.78 4.23
C ILE A 10 12.85 17.88 3.17
N ALA A 11 13.76 18.85 3.06
CA ALA A 11 13.62 19.91 2.07
C ALA A 11 13.79 19.37 0.64
N GLU A 12 14.75 18.48 0.42
CA GLU A 12 14.94 17.81 -0.87
C GLU A 12 13.73 16.96 -1.23
N TRP A 13 13.23 16.17 -0.30
CA TRP A 13 12.02 15.38 -0.45
C TRP A 13 10.81 16.24 -0.84
N TRP A 14 10.58 17.36 -0.16
CA TRP A 14 9.45 18.25 -0.44
C TRP A 14 9.47 18.83 -1.86
N TRP A 15 10.65 19.00 -2.42
CA TRP A 15 10.82 19.53 -3.79
C TRP A 15 10.81 18.45 -4.87
N THR A 16 11.05 17.20 -4.52
CA THR A 16 11.09 16.06 -5.44
C THR A 16 9.78 15.27 -5.49
N ILE A 17 8.99 15.33 -4.42
CA ILE A 17 7.73 14.58 -4.36
C ILE A 17 6.67 15.17 -5.29
N ASP A 18 5.92 14.30 -5.95
CA ASP A 18 4.70 14.68 -6.68
C ASP A 18 3.59 15.03 -5.69
N LYS A 19 3.35 16.33 -5.54
CA LYS A 19 2.35 16.86 -4.61
C LYS A 19 0.93 16.57 -5.05
N GLN A 20 0.67 16.44 -6.36
CA GLN A 20 -0.65 16.13 -6.88
C GLN A 20 -1.01 14.69 -6.52
N LEU A 21 -0.09 13.75 -6.74
CA LEU A 21 -0.27 12.35 -6.36
C LEU A 21 -0.43 12.19 -4.85
N LEU A 22 0.43 12.85 -4.05
CA LEU A 22 0.33 12.79 -2.60
C LEU A 22 -1.01 13.33 -2.11
N SER A 23 -1.44 14.50 -2.62
CA SER A 23 -2.73 15.09 -2.22
C SER A 23 -3.92 14.22 -2.64
N ALA A 24 -3.86 13.58 -3.81
CA ALA A 24 -4.89 12.66 -4.27
C ALA A 24 -4.99 11.41 -3.37
N LEU A 25 -3.86 10.86 -2.95
CA LEU A 25 -3.84 9.72 -2.03
C LEU A 25 -4.41 10.08 -0.65
N LEU A 26 -4.00 11.22 -0.09
CA LEU A 26 -4.53 11.69 1.19
C LEU A 26 -6.03 12.01 1.11
N LEU A 27 -6.48 12.60 0.00
CA LEU A 27 -7.90 12.83 -0.24
C LEU A 27 -8.68 11.51 -0.32
N LEU A 28 -8.13 10.52 -0.99
CA LEU A 28 -8.74 9.19 -1.10
C LEU A 28 -8.88 8.53 0.28
N MET A 29 -7.87 8.62 1.14
CA MET A 29 -7.93 8.14 2.53
C MET A 29 -9.01 8.88 3.33
N ALA A 30 -9.08 10.21 3.22
CA ALA A 30 -10.09 11.01 3.89
C ALA A 30 -11.52 10.65 3.44
N VAL A 31 -11.74 10.48 2.14
CA VAL A 31 -13.03 10.04 1.58
C VAL A 31 -13.36 8.63 2.06
N GLY A 32 -12.38 7.70 2.06
CA GLY A 32 -12.54 6.35 2.59
C GLY A 32 -12.98 6.35 4.05
N MET A 33 -12.39 7.22 4.85
CA MET A 33 -12.78 7.40 6.27
C MET A 33 -14.21 7.92 6.40
N LEU A 34 -14.62 8.93 5.63
CA LEU A 34 -16.00 9.43 5.61
C LEU A 34 -17.00 8.35 5.21
N LEU A 35 -16.68 7.55 4.19
CA LEU A 35 -17.53 6.43 3.79
C LEU A 35 -17.61 5.36 4.87
N SER A 36 -16.53 5.12 5.60
CA SER A 36 -16.52 4.20 6.73
C SER A 36 -17.47 4.67 7.85
N PHE A 37 -17.53 5.97 8.14
CA PHE A 37 -18.51 6.52 9.08
C PHE A 37 -19.95 6.27 8.64
N ALA A 38 -20.24 6.37 7.37
CA ALA A 38 -21.59 6.17 6.84
C ALA A 38 -22.00 4.68 6.79
N ALA A 39 -21.08 3.80 6.38
CA ALA A 39 -21.38 2.40 6.07
C ALA A 39 -21.17 1.43 7.25
N SER A 40 -20.31 1.76 8.21
CA SER A 40 -19.90 0.82 9.27
C SER A 40 -20.94 0.57 10.36
N PRO A 41 -21.69 1.57 10.87
CA PRO A 41 -22.63 1.37 11.98
C PRO A 41 -23.67 0.27 11.72
N PRO A 42 -24.42 0.27 10.61
CA PRO A 42 -25.44 -0.75 10.36
C PRO A 42 -24.85 -2.16 10.17
N VAL A 43 -23.61 -2.26 9.71
CA VAL A 43 -22.92 -3.55 9.58
C VAL A 43 -22.46 -4.06 10.95
N ALA A 44 -21.92 -3.18 11.78
CA ALA A 44 -21.50 -3.51 13.15
C ALA A 44 -22.67 -4.00 14.00
N GLU A 45 -23.82 -3.31 13.94
CA GLU A 45 -25.03 -3.70 14.65
C GLU A 45 -25.52 -5.10 14.23
N ARG A 46 -25.53 -5.41 12.94
CA ARG A 46 -25.90 -6.74 12.43
C ARG A 46 -25.00 -7.86 12.93
N LEU A 47 -23.75 -7.55 13.25
CA LEU A 47 -22.76 -8.49 13.77
C LEU A 47 -22.69 -8.49 15.31
N GLY A 48 -23.53 -7.71 16.01
CA GLY A 48 -23.52 -7.57 17.46
C GLY A 48 -22.27 -6.87 18.00
N LEU A 49 -21.60 -6.05 17.16
CA LEU A 49 -20.40 -5.31 17.50
C LEU A 49 -20.74 -3.86 17.82
N SER A 50 -19.82 -3.16 18.51
CA SER A 50 -19.93 -1.73 18.71
C SER A 50 -20.02 -0.99 17.36
N PRO A 51 -20.90 0.04 17.21
CA PRO A 51 -20.99 0.83 15.97
C PRO A 51 -19.66 1.43 15.52
N TRP A 52 -18.75 1.69 16.44
CA TRP A 52 -17.43 2.26 16.22
C TRP A 52 -16.35 1.25 15.86
N HIS A 53 -16.64 -0.05 15.92
CA HIS A 53 -15.63 -1.11 15.75
C HIS A 53 -14.84 -0.98 14.45
N PHE A 54 -15.52 -0.87 13.33
CA PHE A 54 -14.89 -0.78 12.01
C PHE A 54 -14.25 0.58 11.76
N ILE A 55 -14.84 1.65 12.30
CA ILE A 55 -14.32 3.02 12.16
C ILE A 55 -12.98 3.15 12.87
N ILE A 56 -12.88 2.70 14.12
CA ILE A 56 -11.64 2.73 14.89
C ILE A 56 -10.56 1.90 14.18
N ARG A 57 -10.94 0.71 13.69
CA ARG A 57 -10.01 -0.16 12.97
C ARG A 57 -9.51 0.48 11.67
N HIS A 58 -10.37 1.13 10.91
CA HIS A 58 -10.00 1.89 9.72
C HIS A 58 -9.04 3.03 10.08
N ALA A 59 -9.38 3.84 11.07
CA ALA A 59 -8.53 4.93 11.55
C ALA A 59 -7.13 4.45 11.99
N MET A 60 -7.04 3.31 12.66
CA MET A 60 -5.76 2.71 13.04
C MET A 60 -4.92 2.31 11.82
N PHE A 61 -5.55 1.73 10.80
CA PHE A 61 -4.83 1.37 9.57
C PHE A 61 -4.42 2.61 8.77
N ASP A 62 -5.24 3.64 8.69
CA ASP A 62 -4.88 4.92 8.06
C ASP A 62 -3.72 5.59 8.79
N LEU A 63 -3.74 5.60 10.13
CA LEU A 63 -2.67 6.13 10.95
C LEU A 63 -1.34 5.39 10.73
N LEU A 64 -1.39 4.09 10.45
CA LEU A 64 -0.21 3.29 10.09
C LEU A 64 0.20 3.50 8.63
N ALA A 65 -0.76 3.67 7.73
CA ALA A 65 -0.51 3.82 6.30
C ALA A 65 0.19 5.14 5.95
N ILE A 66 -0.12 6.25 6.64
CA ILE A 66 0.48 7.56 6.40
C ILE A 66 2.01 7.54 6.61
N PRO A 67 2.56 7.08 7.75
CA PRO A 67 4.01 6.96 7.91
C PRO A 67 4.67 6.05 6.88
N VAL A 68 4.01 4.93 6.52
CA VAL A 68 4.51 4.02 5.48
C VAL A 68 4.56 4.70 4.12
N LEU A 69 3.51 5.46 3.76
CA LEU A 69 3.46 6.24 2.53
C LEU A 69 4.60 7.26 2.47
N ILE A 70 4.80 7.99 3.56
CA ILE A 70 5.89 8.98 3.66
C ILE A 70 7.25 8.28 3.60
N ALA A 71 7.47 7.21 4.36
CA ALA A 71 8.73 6.48 4.39
C ALA A 71 9.09 5.89 3.02
N THR A 72 8.11 5.32 2.31
CA THR A 72 8.33 4.77 0.96
C THR A 72 8.61 5.86 -0.07
N SER A 73 8.09 7.08 0.10
CA SER A 73 8.37 8.20 -0.79
C SER A 73 9.81 8.75 -0.68
N PHE A 74 10.54 8.43 0.40
CA PHE A 74 11.97 8.71 0.52
C PHE A 74 12.86 7.67 -0.16
N LEU A 75 12.29 6.54 -0.61
CA LEU A 75 13.09 5.50 -1.23
C LEU A 75 13.62 5.94 -2.60
N SER A 76 14.90 5.67 -2.83
CA SER A 76 15.46 5.80 -4.18
C SER A 76 14.88 4.69 -5.09
N HIS A 77 14.85 4.94 -6.40
CA HIS A 77 14.35 3.98 -7.39
C HIS A 77 14.96 2.58 -7.26
N ARG A 78 16.23 2.49 -6.87
CA ARG A 78 16.91 1.21 -6.66
C ARG A 78 16.33 0.44 -5.47
N TYR A 79 16.15 1.12 -4.34
CA TYR A 79 15.59 0.48 -3.14
C TYR A 79 14.10 0.15 -3.32
N ALA A 80 13.35 0.99 -4.03
CA ALA A 80 11.96 0.70 -4.37
C ALA A 80 11.83 -0.60 -5.19
N ARG A 81 12.72 -0.82 -6.17
CA ARG A 81 12.75 -2.07 -6.98
C ARG A 81 13.10 -3.29 -6.13
N ILE A 82 14.11 -3.20 -5.28
CA ILE A 82 14.54 -4.30 -4.39
C ILE A 82 13.42 -4.64 -3.41
N MET A 83 12.79 -3.65 -2.79
CA MET A 83 11.64 -3.84 -1.92
C MET A 83 10.47 -4.48 -2.66
N ALA A 84 10.13 -3.97 -3.85
CA ALA A 84 9.05 -4.52 -4.66
C ALA A 84 9.30 -5.99 -5.01
N LEU A 85 10.53 -6.35 -5.36
CA LEU A 85 10.91 -7.74 -5.61
C LEU A 85 10.75 -8.61 -4.36
N GLY A 86 11.22 -8.14 -3.21
CA GLY A 86 11.06 -8.84 -1.94
C GLY A 86 9.60 -9.02 -1.54
N VAL A 87 8.77 -7.98 -1.70
CA VAL A 87 7.32 -8.05 -1.44
C VAL A 87 6.65 -9.00 -2.42
N LEU A 88 7.03 -9.00 -3.70
CA LEU A 88 6.46 -9.92 -4.70
C LEU A 88 6.76 -11.37 -4.34
N VAL A 89 8.01 -11.70 -4.10
CA VAL A 89 8.44 -13.08 -3.75
C VAL A 89 7.78 -13.52 -2.44
N GLY A 90 7.79 -12.66 -1.42
CA GLY A 90 7.15 -12.95 -0.13
C GLY A 90 5.64 -13.15 -0.25
N SER A 91 4.97 -12.33 -1.05
CA SER A 91 3.53 -12.44 -1.29
C SER A 91 3.16 -13.70 -2.06
N ILE A 92 3.97 -14.11 -3.04
CA ILE A 92 3.78 -15.37 -3.77
C ILE A 92 3.96 -16.57 -2.82
N ALA A 93 4.98 -16.54 -1.96
CA ALA A 93 5.19 -17.58 -0.96
C ALA A 93 4.01 -17.65 0.04
N LEU A 94 3.49 -16.50 0.49
CA LEU A 94 2.30 -16.42 1.33
C LEU A 94 1.04 -16.91 0.60
N LEU A 95 0.87 -16.60 -0.68
CA LEU A 95 -0.22 -17.15 -1.50
C LEU A 95 -0.16 -18.67 -1.55
N TRP A 96 1.02 -19.24 -1.76
CA TRP A 96 1.20 -20.68 -1.75
C TRP A 96 0.89 -21.30 -0.36
N LEU A 97 1.31 -20.64 0.71
CA LEU A 97 0.99 -21.03 2.07
C LEU A 97 -0.52 -20.95 2.35
N THR A 98 -1.21 -19.94 1.78
CA THR A 98 -2.67 -19.76 1.93
C THR A 98 -3.46 -20.98 1.45
N LEU A 99 -2.97 -21.69 0.43
CA LEU A 99 -3.60 -22.91 -0.07
C LEU A 99 -3.60 -24.04 0.98
N LYS A 100 -2.60 -24.05 1.89
CA LYS A 100 -2.45 -25.08 2.92
C LYS A 100 -3.11 -24.70 4.25
N VAL A 101 -2.94 -23.45 4.68
CA VAL A 101 -3.30 -22.98 6.04
C VAL A 101 -4.35 -21.86 6.01
N GLY A 102 -4.79 -21.44 4.82
CA GLY A 102 -5.71 -20.32 4.66
C GLY A 102 -7.11 -20.60 5.20
N VAL A 103 -7.72 -19.57 5.78
CA VAL A 103 -9.10 -19.60 6.23
C VAL A 103 -10.01 -19.65 5.02
N GLU A 104 -10.91 -20.63 5.00
CA GLU A 104 -11.90 -20.76 3.94
C GLU A 104 -13.04 -19.78 4.18
N VAL A 105 -13.22 -18.82 3.26
CA VAL A 105 -14.31 -17.85 3.29
C VAL A 105 -15.07 -17.96 1.98
N LYS A 106 -16.35 -18.29 2.06
CA LYS A 106 -17.25 -18.45 0.88
C LYS A 106 -16.68 -19.42 -0.18
N GLY A 107 -16.11 -20.55 0.25
CA GLY A 107 -15.60 -21.58 -0.66
C GLY A 107 -14.22 -21.29 -1.26
N ALA A 108 -13.54 -20.24 -0.83
CA ALA A 108 -12.20 -19.90 -1.31
C ALA A 108 -11.21 -19.62 -0.15
N ARG A 109 -10.00 -20.17 -0.25
CA ARG A 109 -8.90 -19.95 0.71
C ARG A 109 -8.01 -18.83 0.20
N ARG A 110 -8.32 -17.59 0.57
CA ARG A 110 -7.60 -16.38 0.12
C ARG A 110 -7.00 -15.57 1.24
N TRP A 111 -7.35 -15.90 2.49
CA TRP A 111 -7.03 -15.10 3.66
C TRP A 111 -6.13 -15.89 4.61
N VAL A 112 -5.09 -15.23 5.10
CA VAL A 112 -4.26 -15.72 6.21
C VAL A 112 -4.65 -14.94 7.45
N SER A 113 -4.96 -15.64 8.53
CA SER A 113 -5.19 -15.02 9.83
C SER A 113 -3.86 -14.87 10.56
N PHE A 114 -3.51 -13.65 10.89
CA PHE A 114 -2.30 -13.32 11.64
C PHE A 114 -2.65 -12.39 12.81
N ALA A 115 -2.40 -12.81 14.03
CA ALA A 115 -2.65 -12.03 15.26
C ALA A 115 -4.07 -11.41 15.33
N GLY A 116 -5.10 -12.19 14.96
CA GLY A 116 -6.50 -11.74 14.98
C GLY A 116 -6.92 -10.84 13.81
N ASN A 117 -6.00 -10.51 12.90
CA ASN A 117 -6.29 -9.83 11.65
C ASN A 117 -6.21 -10.78 10.48
N THR A 118 -7.07 -10.60 9.48
CA THR A 118 -7.02 -11.34 8.23
C THR A 118 -6.33 -10.51 7.18
N VAL A 119 -5.31 -11.08 6.54
CA VAL A 119 -4.53 -10.44 5.48
C VAL A 119 -4.71 -11.26 4.21
N GLN A 120 -4.92 -10.57 3.09
CA GLN A 120 -5.00 -11.17 1.77
C GLN A 120 -3.67 -10.93 1.03
N PRO A 121 -2.82 -11.94 0.84
CA PRO A 121 -1.50 -11.77 0.24
C PRO A 121 -1.54 -11.20 -1.19
N SER A 122 -2.60 -11.47 -1.95
CA SER A 122 -2.76 -10.96 -3.31
C SER A 122 -2.80 -9.42 -3.40
N GLU A 123 -3.19 -8.73 -2.32
CA GLU A 123 -3.21 -7.26 -2.31
C GLU A 123 -1.79 -6.66 -2.33
N PHE A 124 -0.80 -7.39 -1.81
CA PHE A 124 0.60 -6.98 -1.86
C PHE A 124 1.27 -7.32 -3.19
N VAL A 125 0.80 -8.36 -3.89
CA VAL A 125 1.30 -8.72 -5.23
C VAL A 125 1.03 -7.60 -6.22
N LYS A 126 -0.13 -6.96 -6.17
CA LYS A 126 -0.56 -5.95 -7.15
C LYS A 126 0.42 -4.75 -7.25
N PRO A 127 0.70 -4.02 -6.16
CA PRO A 127 1.64 -2.90 -6.23
C PRO A 127 3.08 -3.34 -6.54
N ALA A 128 3.51 -4.47 -6.00
CA ALA A 128 4.84 -4.98 -6.28
C ALA A 128 5.00 -5.36 -7.76
N PHE A 129 4.02 -6.01 -8.34
CA PHE A 129 3.99 -6.36 -9.76
C PHE A 129 3.97 -5.12 -10.65
N ALA A 130 3.20 -4.08 -10.29
CA ALA A 130 3.16 -2.84 -11.03
C ALA A 130 4.54 -2.14 -11.09
N ILE A 131 5.26 -2.09 -9.96
CA ILE A 131 6.60 -1.47 -9.89
C ILE A 131 7.61 -2.27 -10.74
N ILE A 132 7.60 -3.60 -10.61
CA ILE A 132 8.53 -4.47 -11.36
C ILE A 132 8.20 -4.45 -12.85
N GLY A 133 6.93 -4.53 -13.22
CA GLY A 133 6.48 -4.43 -14.61
C GLY A 133 6.90 -3.11 -15.24
N GLY A 134 6.65 -1.98 -14.56
CA GLY A 134 7.08 -0.66 -15.02
C GLY A 134 8.60 -0.57 -15.21
N TRP A 135 9.39 -1.17 -14.32
CA TRP A 135 10.83 -1.22 -14.47
C TRP A 135 11.25 -2.05 -15.68
N LEU A 136 10.74 -3.26 -15.85
CA LEU A 136 11.09 -4.14 -16.98
C LEU A 136 10.73 -3.50 -18.32
N PHE A 137 9.58 -2.84 -18.43
CA PHE A 137 9.21 -2.10 -19.64
C PHE A 137 10.15 -0.93 -19.90
N SER A 138 10.53 -0.19 -18.85
CA SER A 138 11.49 0.91 -18.99
C SER A 138 12.85 0.44 -19.50
N GLU A 139 13.35 -0.69 -19.00
CA GLU A 139 14.62 -1.28 -19.42
C GLU A 139 14.56 -1.73 -20.88
N ALA A 140 13.50 -2.45 -21.26
CA ALA A 140 13.29 -2.89 -22.64
C ALA A 140 13.22 -1.72 -23.64
N MET A 141 12.59 -0.60 -23.26
CA MET A 141 12.53 0.59 -24.08
C MET A 141 13.90 1.26 -24.26
N HIS A 142 14.75 1.21 -23.22
CA HIS A 142 16.12 1.75 -23.31
C HIS A 142 17.00 0.93 -24.25
N GLU A 143 16.89 -0.39 -24.24
CA GLU A 143 17.65 -1.25 -25.16
C GLU A 143 17.26 -1.01 -26.62
N VAL A 144 15.97 -0.89 -26.91
CA VAL A 144 15.47 -0.61 -28.27
C VAL A 144 15.91 0.78 -28.76
N GLY A 145 15.93 1.80 -27.89
CA GLY A 145 16.36 3.15 -28.24
C GLY A 145 17.86 3.32 -28.56
N HIS A 146 18.71 2.37 -28.17
CA HIS A 146 20.15 2.36 -28.48
C HIS A 146 20.49 1.55 -29.74
N SER A 147 19.50 0.94 -30.38
CA SER A 147 19.67 0.09 -31.55
C SER A 147 19.44 0.83 -32.88
N TYR A 148 19.28 2.18 -32.83
CA TYR A 148 19.14 3.03 -34.03
C TYR A 148 20.21 4.09 -34.09
#